data_47476e0b285d246aad35ad1da6960597
#
_entry.id   47476e0b285d246aad35ad1da6960597
#
_cell.length_a   1.000
_cell.length_b   1.000
_cell.length_c   1.000
_cell.angle_alpha   90.00
_cell.angle_beta   90.00
_cell.angle_gamma   90.00
#
_symmetry.space_group_name_H-M   'P 1'
#
loop_
_entity.id
_entity.type
_entity.pdbx_description
1 polymer ?
#
loop_
_entity_poly.entity_id
_entity_poly.type
_entity_poly.pdbx_seq_one_letter_code
_entity_poly.pdbx_strand_id
1 'polypeptide(L)'
;MGIHSNNYDIEDTQFGTSFGYCRPDEFISVKKVKLPKRKIHKTPRLLIADSYTISSNLFASEEAKEKSVYYITYRRVLEKVNHNLYNKGDNRIVFTGLSRILDYLFYEPITHEEIDETKRFLADKKVTTKGLKPMYFPEELWRRIVDEYNGRPPIKIRAVKEGSVVYPNEPVVIIENIPEGFGELAAWFESTILKIWASCEMVTQLAHWFEYCKSIVYHVYRDTISKDQVKFLAGLMLHNFGCRAGMVPQESEWLAADALYIFSGTDTFSGAYQAWKNSGEAAGIASSVFALAHRNVQGFESEKDCHEKLNSVAEDGSIDSHVADCYAYFDTVENILLPLAMQNAIEENGKVVVGRPDSGDPAEQVLWLCKLAHKHGLSTVQTILKKEWRFGTSMKFIEGDGMSWEKMKEINEDLILHGFPPFAWGLYGVGGGLRNELARDNFSAKYALCAIGKELKPVCKFSETLEKTTLPGPFKLLRSKEALESMKTVVFPDEPGEDVMVDYFNGADIWEPFKEGYNDDFLTIKQRIQDQMETMPLTLSNMDNHNYPTSDKIKEVRIQLLKKYAPKKLAQNYS
;
A
#
# COMPACT_ATOMS: atom_id res chain seq x y z
N MET A 1 5.51 0.69 -38.35
CA MET A 1 4.75 -0.36 -39.05
C MET A 1 3.43 -0.52 -38.30
N GLY A 2 2.32 -0.27 -39.02
CA GLY A 2 1.02 -0.17 -38.38
C GLY A 2 0.61 -1.44 -37.64
N ILE A 3 0.10 -1.26 -36.43
CA ILE A 3 -0.59 -2.32 -35.73
C ILE A 3 -1.94 -2.49 -36.42
N HIS A 4 -1.93 -3.32 -37.45
CA HIS A 4 -3.17 -3.85 -38.01
C HIS A 4 -3.93 -4.51 -36.86
N SER A 5 -5.25 -4.34 -36.84
CA SER A 5 -6.20 -5.12 -36.05
C SER A 5 -5.87 -6.60 -36.21
N ASN A 6 -4.99 -7.10 -35.34
CA ASN A 6 -4.66 -8.51 -35.34
C ASN A 6 -5.88 -9.27 -34.85
N ASN A 7 -6.62 -9.81 -35.80
CA ASN A 7 -7.29 -11.07 -35.56
C ASN A 7 -6.17 -12.03 -35.17
N TYR A 8 -6.02 -12.34 -33.89
CA TYR A 8 -5.16 -13.45 -33.47
C TYR A 8 -5.82 -14.72 -33.97
N ASP A 9 -5.53 -15.06 -35.20
CA ASP A 9 -5.66 -16.43 -35.67
C ASP A 9 -4.53 -17.19 -34.97
N ILE A 10 -4.86 -17.91 -33.93
CA ILE A 10 -3.94 -18.91 -33.36
C ILE A 10 -3.81 -19.98 -34.45
N GLU A 11 -2.73 -19.92 -35.23
CA GLU A 11 -2.37 -21.03 -36.11
C GLU A 11 -2.19 -22.28 -35.27
N ASP A 12 -2.58 -23.44 -35.82
CA ASP A 12 -2.46 -24.74 -35.17
C ASP A 12 -1.04 -24.96 -34.65
N THR A 13 -0.82 -24.66 -33.37
CA THR A 13 0.42 -25.01 -32.68
C THR A 13 0.26 -26.42 -32.12
N GLN A 14 1.06 -27.34 -32.64
CA GLN A 14 1.18 -28.69 -32.11
C GLN A 14 1.87 -28.63 -30.74
N PHE A 15 1.13 -28.89 -29.68
CA PHE A 15 1.72 -29.11 -28.36
C PHE A 15 2.06 -30.59 -28.18
N GLY A 16 3.34 -30.90 -28.25
CA GLY A 16 3.85 -32.18 -27.81
C GLY A 16 3.86 -32.23 -26.28
N THR A 17 3.08 -33.12 -25.68
CA THR A 17 3.18 -33.38 -24.23
C THR A 17 4.39 -34.24 -23.94
N SER A 18 5.28 -33.76 -23.04
CA SER A 18 6.48 -34.47 -22.58
C SER A 18 6.18 -35.59 -21.55
N PHE A 19 4.94 -36.08 -21.48
CA PHE A 19 4.61 -37.28 -20.70
C PHE A 19 4.59 -38.48 -21.64
N GLY A 20 5.68 -39.24 -21.56
CA GLY A 20 5.89 -40.41 -22.41
C GLY A 20 4.87 -41.51 -22.16
N TYR A 21 3.81 -41.52 -22.95
CA TYR A 21 2.93 -42.60 -23.33
C TYR A 21 1.75 -42.08 -24.18
N CYS A 22 1.95 -41.08 -25.04
CA CYS A 22 1.00 -40.78 -26.10
C CYS A 22 1.58 -41.28 -27.44
N ARG A 23 0.78 -41.99 -28.20
CA ARG A 23 1.14 -42.40 -29.56
C ARG A 23 1.25 -41.16 -30.46
N PRO A 24 2.12 -41.17 -31.47
CA PRO A 24 2.38 -39.99 -32.33
C PRO A 24 1.17 -39.49 -33.12
N ASP A 25 0.06 -40.16 -33.09
CA ASP A 25 -1.14 -39.94 -33.88
C ASP A 25 -2.32 -39.35 -33.05
N GLU A 26 -2.18 -39.12 -31.75
CA GLU A 26 -3.17 -38.42 -30.91
C GLU A 26 -2.87 -36.92 -30.75
N PHE A 27 -2.90 -36.20 -31.87
CA PHE A 27 -2.84 -34.72 -31.80
C PHE A 27 -4.24 -34.18 -31.50
N ILE A 28 -4.38 -33.51 -30.36
CA ILE A 28 -5.58 -32.72 -30.06
C ILE A 28 -5.53 -31.48 -30.93
N SER A 29 -6.35 -31.44 -31.99
CA SER A 29 -6.51 -30.19 -32.76
C SER A 29 -7.20 -29.14 -31.88
N VAL A 30 -6.49 -28.10 -31.51
CA VAL A 30 -7.09 -26.95 -30.82
C VAL A 30 -8.01 -26.26 -31.82
N LYS A 31 -9.32 -26.35 -31.62
CA LYS A 31 -10.29 -25.62 -32.43
C LYS A 31 -10.02 -24.13 -32.33
N LYS A 32 -9.97 -23.44 -33.48
CA LYS A 32 -9.86 -21.96 -33.52
C LYS A 32 -10.96 -21.35 -32.65
N VAL A 33 -10.58 -20.65 -31.58
CA VAL A 33 -11.53 -19.94 -30.71
C VAL A 33 -11.84 -18.60 -31.37
N LYS A 34 -13.10 -18.36 -31.71
CA LYS A 34 -13.53 -17.06 -32.22
C LYS A 34 -13.61 -16.08 -31.04
N LEU A 35 -12.61 -15.22 -30.93
CA LEU A 35 -12.58 -14.20 -29.88
C LEU A 35 -13.69 -13.15 -30.09
N PRO A 36 -14.25 -12.59 -29.02
CA PRO A 36 -15.25 -11.54 -29.13
C PRO A 36 -14.63 -10.27 -29.72
N LYS A 37 -15.43 -9.54 -30.50
CA LYS A 37 -14.98 -8.26 -31.11
C LYS A 37 -14.71 -7.17 -30.04
N ARG A 38 -15.41 -7.22 -28.91
CA ARG A 38 -15.21 -6.28 -27.82
C ARG A 38 -14.07 -6.74 -26.92
N LYS A 39 -13.06 -5.90 -26.75
CA LYS A 39 -11.92 -6.12 -25.87
C LYS A 39 -11.67 -4.88 -25.02
N ILE A 40 -10.99 -5.05 -23.90
CA ILE A 40 -10.47 -3.93 -23.13
C ILE A 40 -9.25 -3.39 -23.85
N HIS A 41 -9.26 -2.10 -24.15
CA HIS A 41 -8.14 -1.42 -24.77
C HIS A 41 -7.22 -0.84 -23.69
N LYS A 42 -5.91 -0.92 -23.89
CA LYS A 42 -4.95 -0.21 -23.06
C LYS A 42 -5.12 1.29 -23.31
N THR A 43 -5.42 2.04 -22.25
CA THR A 43 -5.51 3.51 -22.35
C THR A 43 -4.11 4.09 -22.57
N PRO A 44 -3.92 4.98 -23.57
CA PRO A 44 -2.67 5.72 -23.70
C PRO A 44 -2.33 6.45 -22.40
N ARG A 45 -1.06 6.36 -21.95
CA ARG A 45 -0.63 6.98 -20.67
C ARG A 45 -0.83 8.50 -20.67
N LEU A 46 -0.75 9.13 -21.82
CA LEU A 46 -1.00 10.55 -22.02
C LEU A 46 -2.45 10.97 -21.73
N LEU A 47 -3.38 10.02 -21.70
CA LEU A 47 -4.79 10.23 -21.35
C LEU A 47 -5.12 9.88 -19.89
N ILE A 48 -4.14 9.44 -19.12
CA ILE A 48 -4.32 9.16 -17.67
C ILE A 48 -4.12 10.47 -16.89
N ALA A 49 -4.91 11.46 -17.24
CA ALA A 49 -4.91 12.79 -16.63
C ALA A 49 -6.31 13.40 -16.74
N ASP A 50 -6.62 14.32 -15.86
CA ASP A 50 -7.84 15.11 -15.97
C ASP A 50 -7.76 16.05 -17.20
N SER A 51 -8.91 16.33 -17.79
CA SER A 51 -8.97 17.18 -19.00
C SER A 51 -8.40 18.58 -18.79
N TYR A 52 -8.54 19.13 -17.58
CA TYR A 52 -7.95 20.44 -17.27
C TYR A 52 -6.43 20.40 -17.20
N THR A 53 -5.83 19.28 -16.81
CA THR A 53 -4.37 19.08 -16.83
C THR A 53 -3.85 19.11 -18.26
N ILE A 54 -4.50 18.39 -19.19
CA ILE A 54 -4.14 18.37 -20.61
C ILE A 54 -4.22 19.77 -21.23
N SER A 55 -5.23 20.56 -20.86
CA SER A 55 -5.44 21.90 -21.38
C SER A 55 -4.66 23.01 -20.66
N SER A 56 -4.08 22.74 -19.50
CA SER A 56 -3.37 23.74 -18.69
C SER A 56 -2.19 24.38 -19.40
N ASN A 57 -1.55 23.65 -20.29
CA ASN A 57 -0.50 24.14 -21.20
C ASN A 57 -0.87 25.41 -21.98
N LEU A 58 -2.16 25.57 -22.34
CA LEU A 58 -2.63 26.79 -23.02
C LEU A 58 -2.58 28.03 -22.12
N PHE A 59 -2.67 27.83 -20.82
CA PHE A 59 -2.83 28.90 -19.85
C PHE A 59 -1.60 29.11 -18.95
N ALA A 60 -0.57 28.28 -19.10
CA ALA A 60 0.66 28.41 -18.37
C ALA A 60 1.40 29.68 -18.77
N SER A 61 2.02 30.35 -17.80
CA SER A 61 2.95 31.45 -18.09
C SER A 61 4.18 30.95 -18.81
N GLU A 62 4.84 31.82 -19.58
CA GLU A 62 6.08 31.45 -20.29
C GLU A 62 7.15 30.96 -19.30
N GLU A 63 7.25 31.59 -18.10
CA GLU A 63 8.16 31.12 -17.03
C GLU A 63 7.83 29.65 -16.63
N ALA A 64 6.55 29.31 -16.46
CA ALA A 64 6.13 27.96 -16.07
C ALA A 64 6.34 26.94 -17.20
N LYS A 65 6.18 27.34 -18.47
CA LYS A 65 6.50 26.47 -19.63
C LYS A 65 7.98 26.14 -19.72
N GLU A 66 8.85 27.11 -19.37
CA GLU A 66 10.29 26.88 -19.38
C GLU A 66 10.69 25.90 -18.29
N LYS A 67 10.34 26.18 -17.03
CA LYS A 67 10.67 25.30 -15.91
C LYS A 67 9.64 25.38 -14.80
N SER A 68 9.31 24.20 -14.22
CA SER A 68 8.40 24.09 -13.07
C SER A 68 8.89 23.03 -12.09
N VAL A 69 8.75 23.33 -10.79
CA VAL A 69 9.06 22.40 -9.71
C VAL A 69 7.82 22.17 -8.87
N TYR A 70 7.49 20.91 -8.68
CA TYR A 70 6.37 20.45 -7.85
C TYR A 70 6.87 19.60 -6.71
N TYR A 71 6.04 19.47 -5.66
CA TYR A 71 6.29 18.52 -4.58
C TYR A 71 5.02 17.85 -4.11
N ILE A 72 5.17 16.69 -3.48
CA ILE A 72 4.09 15.96 -2.82
C ILE A 72 4.28 16.04 -1.31
N THR A 73 3.18 16.21 -0.60
CA THR A 73 3.11 16.18 0.86
C THR A 73 1.77 15.60 1.32
N TYR A 74 1.76 15.07 2.53
CA TYR A 74 0.56 14.67 3.28
C TYR A 74 0.29 15.73 4.33
N ARG A 75 -0.93 16.27 4.38
CA ARG A 75 -1.23 17.41 5.25
C ARG A 75 -1.65 17.04 6.66
N ARG A 76 -2.13 15.81 6.84
CA ARG A 76 -2.65 15.32 8.11
C ARG A 76 -2.66 13.80 8.15
N VAL A 77 -2.85 13.25 9.34
CA VAL A 77 -3.31 11.88 9.57
C VAL A 77 -4.66 11.98 10.26
N LEU A 78 -5.73 11.47 9.66
CA LEU A 78 -7.04 11.43 10.32
C LEU A 78 -7.00 10.44 11.48
N GLU A 79 -7.70 10.77 12.59
CA GLU A 79 -7.77 9.90 13.77
C GLU A 79 -8.25 8.48 13.44
N LYS A 80 -9.16 8.34 12.47
CA LYS A 80 -9.69 7.05 12.03
C LYS A 80 -8.65 6.11 11.38
N VAL A 81 -7.52 6.62 10.88
CA VAL A 81 -6.42 5.80 10.35
C VAL A 81 -5.33 5.54 11.39
N ASN A 82 -5.43 6.17 12.55
CA ASN A 82 -4.52 5.94 13.66
C ASN A 82 -5.08 4.81 14.55
N HIS A 83 -4.70 3.59 14.24
CA HIS A 83 -5.12 2.41 15.01
C HIS A 83 -4.24 2.13 16.23
N ASN A 84 -3.28 3.01 16.50
CA ASN A 84 -2.45 2.93 17.71
C ASN A 84 -3.19 3.49 18.92
N LEU A 85 -4.05 2.69 19.50
CA LEU A 85 -4.98 3.08 20.56
C LEU A 85 -4.30 3.49 21.87
N TYR A 86 -3.07 3.06 22.09
CA TYR A 86 -2.29 3.40 23.29
C TYR A 86 -1.50 4.71 23.09
N ASN A 87 -1.27 5.10 21.84
CA ASN A 87 -0.54 6.31 21.48
C ASN A 87 -1.44 7.24 20.65
N LYS A 88 -2.46 7.80 21.28
CA LYS A 88 -3.29 8.84 20.65
C LYS A 88 -2.39 9.98 20.17
N GLY A 89 -2.56 10.36 18.89
CA GLY A 89 -1.75 11.40 18.26
C GLY A 89 -0.51 10.89 17.53
N ASP A 90 -0.43 9.59 17.24
CA ASP A 90 0.60 9.07 16.33
C ASP A 90 0.39 9.65 14.93
N ASN A 91 1.30 10.53 14.50
CA ASN A 91 1.27 11.23 13.23
C ASN A 91 2.28 10.68 12.21
N ARG A 92 2.89 9.54 12.50
CA ARG A 92 3.84 8.90 11.60
C ARG A 92 3.11 8.37 10.37
N ILE A 93 3.68 8.62 9.20
CA ILE A 93 3.24 8.13 7.91
C ILE A 93 4.40 7.33 7.32
N VAL A 94 4.14 6.12 6.83
CA VAL A 94 5.14 5.32 6.12
C VAL A 94 5.09 5.65 4.64
N PHE A 95 6.18 6.14 4.08
CA PHE A 95 6.29 6.47 2.67
C PHE A 95 6.64 5.24 1.84
N THR A 96 5.78 4.84 0.89
CA THR A 96 5.95 3.67 0.02
C THR A 96 5.23 3.84 -1.31
N GLY A 97 5.51 2.97 -2.29
CA GLY A 97 4.75 2.83 -3.54
C GLY A 97 5.21 3.70 -4.70
N LEU A 98 6.26 4.52 -4.53
CA LEU A 98 6.74 5.41 -5.59
C LEU A 98 7.37 4.61 -6.74
N SER A 99 8.26 3.65 -6.44
CA SER A 99 8.93 2.84 -7.46
C SER A 99 7.93 2.13 -8.37
N ARG A 100 6.87 1.57 -7.81
CA ARG A 100 5.79 0.90 -8.55
C ARG A 100 5.02 1.86 -9.47
N ILE A 101 4.76 3.08 -9.02
CA ILE A 101 4.11 4.10 -9.87
C ILE A 101 5.04 4.55 -11.00
N LEU A 102 6.35 4.64 -10.76
CA LEU A 102 7.33 4.95 -11.79
C LEU A 102 7.45 3.83 -12.82
N ASP A 103 7.40 2.56 -12.41
CA ASP A 103 7.28 1.42 -13.32
C ASP A 103 6.07 1.55 -14.23
N TYR A 104 4.90 1.77 -13.63
CA TYR A 104 3.65 1.91 -14.38
C TYR A 104 3.71 3.03 -15.42
N LEU A 105 4.38 4.13 -15.09
CA LEU A 105 4.46 5.30 -15.97
C LEU A 105 5.59 5.23 -17.00
N PHE A 106 6.79 4.77 -16.58
CA PHE A 106 8.02 5.06 -17.33
C PHE A 106 8.87 3.83 -17.65
N TYR A 107 8.53 2.62 -17.19
CA TYR A 107 9.26 1.41 -17.55
C TYR A 107 9.24 1.20 -19.07
N GLU A 108 8.05 1.20 -19.65
CA GLU A 108 7.88 1.20 -21.11
C GLU A 108 8.02 2.64 -21.66
N PRO A 109 8.79 2.89 -22.71
CA PRO A 109 8.86 4.21 -23.34
C PRO A 109 7.51 4.61 -23.97
N ILE A 110 7.23 5.91 -24.02
CA ILE A 110 6.13 6.47 -24.81
C ILE A 110 6.51 6.34 -26.28
N THR A 111 5.54 6.03 -27.16
CA THR A 111 5.79 5.82 -28.59
C THR A 111 5.03 6.82 -29.45
N HIS A 112 5.44 6.97 -30.71
CA HIS A 112 4.71 7.78 -31.70
C HIS A 112 3.28 7.26 -31.90
N GLU A 113 3.07 5.94 -31.88
CA GLU A 113 1.74 5.34 -32.00
C GLU A 113 0.83 5.74 -30.84
N GLU A 114 1.38 5.80 -29.62
CA GLU A 114 0.63 6.25 -28.43
C GLU A 114 0.24 7.74 -28.54
N ILE A 115 1.14 8.57 -29.11
CA ILE A 115 0.86 9.99 -29.40
C ILE A 115 -0.24 10.12 -30.45
N ASP A 116 -0.14 9.37 -31.55
CA ASP A 116 -1.12 9.39 -32.63
C ASP A 116 -2.52 8.95 -32.15
N GLU A 117 -2.59 7.91 -31.34
CA GLU A 117 -3.85 7.45 -30.74
C GLU A 117 -4.45 8.51 -29.80
N THR A 118 -3.62 9.11 -28.95
CA THR A 118 -4.02 10.20 -28.06
C THR A 118 -4.57 11.39 -28.85
N LYS A 119 -3.85 11.84 -29.87
CA LYS A 119 -4.26 12.94 -30.76
C LYS A 119 -5.59 12.63 -31.45
N ARG A 120 -5.73 11.42 -32.00
CA ARG A 120 -6.97 10.98 -32.66
C ARG A 120 -8.16 11.03 -31.72
N PHE A 121 -7.99 10.54 -30.48
CA PHE A 121 -9.03 10.60 -29.46
C PHE A 121 -9.39 12.05 -29.08
N LEU A 122 -8.41 12.91 -28.84
CA LEU A 122 -8.63 14.29 -28.43
C LEU A 122 -9.23 15.16 -29.56
N ALA A 123 -9.01 14.79 -30.83
CA ALA A 123 -9.65 15.45 -31.96
C ALA A 123 -11.19 15.32 -31.92
N ASP A 124 -11.71 14.22 -31.39
CA ASP A 124 -13.15 14.01 -31.21
C ASP A 124 -13.69 14.65 -29.93
N LYS A 125 -12.82 15.02 -28.97
CA LYS A 125 -13.23 15.71 -27.75
C LYS A 125 -13.43 17.19 -28.01
N LYS A 126 -14.59 17.68 -27.67
CA LYS A 126 -14.97 19.08 -27.87
C LYS A 126 -15.04 19.79 -26.51
N VAL A 127 -14.33 20.90 -26.39
CA VAL A 127 -14.25 21.69 -25.14
C VAL A 127 -15.28 22.80 -25.03
N THR A 128 -15.99 23.10 -26.12
CA THR A 128 -17.04 24.11 -26.11
C THR A 128 -18.29 23.60 -26.81
N THR A 129 -19.46 24.13 -26.40
CA THR A 129 -20.76 23.86 -27.06
C THR A 129 -20.99 24.73 -28.28
N LYS A 130 -20.30 25.87 -28.36
CA LYS A 130 -20.43 26.83 -29.46
C LYS A 130 -19.13 26.86 -30.28
N GLY A 131 -19.21 26.42 -31.53
CA GLY A 131 -18.04 26.32 -32.40
C GLY A 131 -17.06 25.23 -31.93
N LEU A 132 -17.58 24.06 -31.56
CA LEU A 132 -16.88 22.92 -31.01
C LEU A 132 -15.47 22.71 -31.58
N LYS A 133 -14.45 23.02 -30.80
CA LYS A 133 -13.06 22.82 -31.16
C LYS A 133 -12.51 21.52 -30.56
N PRO A 134 -11.60 20.82 -31.25
CA PRO A 134 -10.84 19.74 -30.65
C PRO A 134 -10.17 20.17 -29.35
N MET A 135 -9.98 19.21 -28.44
CA MET A 135 -9.19 19.43 -27.23
C MET A 135 -7.75 19.76 -27.63
N TYR A 136 -7.16 20.75 -26.98
CA TYR A 136 -5.73 21.05 -27.17
C TYR A 136 -4.87 19.86 -26.78
N PHE A 137 -3.83 19.60 -27.57
CA PHE A 137 -2.83 18.59 -27.30
C PHE A 137 -1.44 19.09 -27.76
N PRO A 138 -0.42 19.14 -26.88
CA PRO A 138 0.92 19.60 -27.22
C PRO A 138 1.71 18.50 -27.94
N GLU A 139 1.28 18.14 -29.15
CA GLU A 139 1.84 17.02 -29.93
C GLU A 139 3.34 17.15 -30.14
N GLU A 140 3.82 18.34 -30.49
CA GLU A 140 5.23 18.59 -30.78
C GLU A 140 6.09 18.31 -29.54
N LEU A 141 5.64 18.71 -28.35
CA LEU A 141 6.32 18.42 -27.09
C LEU A 141 6.48 16.91 -26.89
N TRP A 142 5.41 16.13 -27.12
CA TRP A 142 5.43 14.67 -26.94
C TRP A 142 6.29 13.96 -27.99
N ARG A 143 6.29 14.44 -29.24
CA ARG A 143 7.18 13.89 -30.27
C ARG A 143 8.64 14.13 -29.94
N ARG A 144 9.00 15.31 -29.46
CA ARG A 144 10.35 15.60 -28.97
C ARG A 144 10.77 14.65 -27.84
N ILE A 145 9.86 14.28 -26.94
CA ILE A 145 10.16 13.31 -25.88
C ILE A 145 10.51 11.94 -26.47
N VAL A 146 9.82 11.50 -27.52
CA VAL A 146 10.15 10.24 -28.18
C VAL A 146 11.49 10.34 -28.89
N ASP A 147 11.72 11.42 -29.63
CA ASP A 147 12.88 11.56 -30.52
C ASP A 147 14.17 11.93 -29.76
N GLU A 148 14.08 12.81 -28.73
CA GLU A 148 15.24 13.35 -28.02
C GLU A 148 15.54 12.56 -26.73
N TYR A 149 14.53 11.91 -26.09
CA TYR A 149 14.63 11.28 -24.77
C TYR A 149 14.18 9.82 -24.76
N ASN A 150 14.22 9.16 -25.92
CA ASN A 150 13.85 7.74 -26.05
C ASN A 150 12.48 7.42 -25.41
N GLY A 151 11.50 8.31 -25.60
CA GLY A 151 10.13 8.16 -25.12
C GLY A 151 9.95 8.30 -23.59
N ARG A 152 10.95 8.76 -22.87
CA ARG A 152 10.86 9.01 -21.43
C ARG A 152 10.81 10.52 -21.14
N PRO A 153 9.76 11.00 -20.44
CA PRO A 153 9.64 12.43 -20.13
C PRO A 153 10.89 12.92 -19.38
N PRO A 154 11.54 14.02 -19.85
CA PRO A 154 12.77 14.52 -19.26
C PRO A 154 12.49 15.30 -17.95
N ILE A 155 11.90 14.60 -16.99
CA ILE A 155 11.67 15.05 -15.62
C ILE A 155 12.62 14.34 -14.67
N LYS A 156 12.95 15.01 -13.57
CA LYS A 156 13.69 14.44 -12.45
C LYS A 156 12.74 14.28 -11.28
N ILE A 157 12.78 13.11 -10.65
CA ILE A 157 11.99 12.79 -9.46
C ILE A 157 12.95 12.41 -8.34
N ARG A 158 12.92 13.19 -7.26
CA ARG A 158 13.63 12.92 -6.01
C ARG A 158 12.63 12.69 -4.91
N ALA A 159 12.94 11.80 -3.99
CA ALA A 159 12.06 11.51 -2.86
C ALA A 159 12.86 11.06 -1.63
N VAL A 160 12.21 11.05 -0.48
CA VAL A 160 12.70 10.28 0.67
C VAL A 160 12.70 8.79 0.30
N LYS A 161 13.60 8.00 0.88
CA LYS A 161 13.66 6.56 0.57
C LYS A 161 12.37 5.86 0.98
N GLU A 162 11.85 4.94 0.15
CA GLU A 162 10.69 4.12 0.51
C GLU A 162 10.95 3.35 1.80
N GLY A 163 9.91 3.22 2.63
CA GLY A 163 10.02 2.71 3.99
C GLY A 163 10.37 3.78 5.04
N SER A 164 10.66 5.01 4.64
CA SER A 164 10.90 6.09 5.59
C SER A 164 9.63 6.52 6.30
N VAL A 165 9.73 6.77 7.59
CA VAL A 165 8.71 7.47 8.37
C VAL A 165 8.80 8.97 8.09
N VAL A 166 7.67 9.55 7.73
CA VAL A 166 7.49 10.97 7.45
C VAL A 166 6.32 11.53 8.25
N TYR A 167 6.19 12.85 8.31
CA TYR A 167 5.16 13.52 9.09
C TYR A 167 4.30 14.45 8.24
N PRO A 168 3.12 14.85 8.72
CA PRO A 168 2.29 15.82 8.02
C PRO A 168 3.07 17.10 7.64
N ASN A 169 2.80 17.58 6.41
CA ASN A 169 3.44 18.74 5.77
C ASN A 169 4.94 18.57 5.43
N GLU A 170 5.54 17.41 5.65
CA GLU A 170 6.86 17.08 5.12
C GLU A 170 6.78 16.91 3.60
N PRO A 171 7.64 17.55 2.80
CA PRO A 171 7.79 17.22 1.39
C PRO A 171 8.38 15.82 1.23
N VAL A 172 7.68 14.94 0.53
CA VAL A 172 8.12 13.53 0.38
C VAL A 172 8.65 13.21 -1.01
N VAL A 173 8.18 13.94 -2.03
CA VAL A 173 8.63 13.81 -3.43
C VAL A 173 8.79 15.20 -4.02
N ILE A 174 9.83 15.41 -4.82
CA ILE A 174 10.06 16.60 -5.64
C ILE A 174 10.15 16.18 -7.09
N ILE A 175 9.41 16.87 -7.96
CA ILE A 175 9.35 16.61 -9.39
C ILE A 175 9.67 17.90 -10.14
N GLU A 176 10.64 17.85 -11.06
CA GLU A 176 11.02 18.98 -11.90
C GLU A 176 11.34 18.54 -13.33
N ASN A 177 11.11 19.39 -14.31
CA ASN A 177 11.68 19.16 -15.64
C ASN A 177 13.16 19.50 -15.65
N ILE A 178 13.98 18.77 -16.40
CA ILE A 178 15.41 19.01 -16.51
C ILE A 178 15.72 20.04 -17.60
N PRO A 179 15.39 19.82 -18.87
CA PRO A 179 15.61 20.83 -19.89
C PRO A 179 14.50 21.89 -19.86
N GLU A 180 14.87 23.09 -20.32
CA GLU A 180 13.92 24.19 -20.53
C GLU A 180 12.89 23.84 -21.60
N GLY A 181 11.71 24.44 -21.51
CA GLY A 181 10.61 24.19 -22.46
C GLY A 181 9.80 22.93 -22.19
N PHE A 182 10.04 22.23 -21.06
CA PHE A 182 9.30 21.04 -20.63
C PHE A 182 8.61 21.23 -19.27
N GLY A 183 8.43 22.48 -18.81
CA GLY A 183 7.95 22.80 -17.48
C GLY A 183 6.61 22.21 -17.10
N GLU A 184 5.76 21.89 -18.05
CA GLU A 184 4.42 21.37 -17.80
C GLU A 184 4.35 19.84 -17.68
N LEU A 185 5.43 19.14 -18.01
CA LEU A 185 5.45 17.67 -17.90
C LEU A 185 5.27 17.19 -16.47
N ALA A 186 5.84 17.90 -15.49
CA ALA A 186 5.69 17.53 -14.11
C ALA A 186 4.22 17.50 -13.67
N ALA A 187 3.42 18.49 -14.12
CA ALA A 187 1.98 18.54 -13.84
C ALA A 187 1.18 17.45 -14.57
N TRP A 188 1.64 17.00 -15.74
CA TRP A 188 0.90 16.02 -16.54
C TRP A 188 0.67 14.70 -15.79
N PHE A 189 1.62 14.27 -14.98
CA PHE A 189 1.56 13.02 -14.25
C PHE A 189 1.00 13.14 -12.83
N GLU A 190 0.52 14.33 -12.42
CA GLU A 190 -0.03 14.58 -11.08
C GLU A 190 -1.01 13.48 -10.64
N SER A 191 -2.04 13.21 -11.45
CA SER A 191 -3.12 12.29 -11.11
C SER A 191 -2.63 10.86 -10.88
N THR A 192 -1.53 10.45 -11.52
CA THR A 192 -0.99 9.10 -11.38
C THR A 192 0.06 9.02 -10.28
N ILE A 193 1.02 9.96 -10.24
CA ILE A 193 2.07 9.95 -9.21
C ILE A 193 1.44 10.12 -7.83
N LEU A 194 0.42 10.94 -7.69
CA LEU A 194 -0.25 11.15 -6.41
C LEU A 194 -0.90 9.87 -5.84
N LYS A 195 -1.16 8.84 -6.66
CA LYS A 195 -1.73 7.55 -6.21
C LYS A 195 -0.84 6.78 -5.23
N ILE A 196 0.41 7.19 -5.04
CA ILE A 196 1.26 6.68 -3.95
C ILE A 196 0.56 6.79 -2.59
N TRP A 197 -0.44 7.69 -2.45
CA TRP A 197 -1.21 7.82 -1.21
C TRP A 197 -1.81 6.49 -0.75
N ALA A 198 -2.24 5.63 -1.68
CA ALA A 198 -2.90 4.37 -1.33
C ALA A 198 -1.94 3.37 -0.67
N SER A 199 -0.71 3.22 -1.22
CA SER A 199 0.34 2.40 -0.62
C SER A 199 0.78 2.96 0.73
N CYS A 200 1.04 4.28 0.80
CA CYS A 200 1.42 4.92 2.05
C CYS A 200 0.36 4.74 3.14
N GLU A 201 -0.92 4.87 2.80
CA GLU A 201 -2.00 4.70 3.77
C GLU A 201 -2.15 3.26 4.23
N MET A 202 -2.12 2.30 3.30
CA MET A 202 -2.18 0.87 3.64
C MET A 202 -1.07 0.48 4.62
N VAL A 203 0.17 0.81 4.29
CA VAL A 203 1.31 0.44 5.14
C VAL A 203 1.27 1.18 6.48
N THR A 204 0.86 2.45 6.50
CA THR A 204 0.73 3.23 7.73
C THR A 204 -0.33 2.66 8.67
N GLN A 205 -1.53 2.34 8.17
CA GLN A 205 -2.59 1.72 8.97
C GLN A 205 -2.11 0.41 9.59
N LEU A 206 -1.47 -0.44 8.78
CA LEU A 206 -0.94 -1.72 9.24
C LEU A 206 0.21 -1.54 10.24
N ALA A 207 1.09 -0.56 10.05
CA ALA A 207 2.16 -0.26 11.00
C ALA A 207 1.60 0.22 12.35
N HIS A 208 0.59 1.09 12.34
CA HIS A 208 -0.10 1.50 13.57
C HIS A 208 -0.83 0.32 14.25
N TRP A 209 -1.46 -0.54 13.46
CA TRP A 209 -2.08 -1.77 13.99
C TRP A 209 -1.05 -2.72 14.59
N PHE A 210 0.12 -2.84 13.97
CA PHE A 210 1.21 -3.65 14.52
C PHE A 210 1.72 -3.11 15.85
N GLU A 211 1.81 -1.78 16.02
CA GLU A 211 2.12 -1.17 17.31
C GLU A 211 1.07 -1.51 18.36
N TYR A 212 -0.22 -1.49 18.00
CA TYR A 212 -1.30 -1.96 18.87
C TYR A 212 -1.14 -3.44 19.23
N CYS A 213 -0.85 -4.32 18.27
CA CYS A 213 -0.61 -5.74 18.55
C CYS A 213 0.59 -5.94 19.50
N LYS A 214 1.69 -5.21 19.31
CA LYS A 214 2.84 -5.22 20.23
C LYS A 214 2.42 -4.80 21.64
N SER A 215 1.56 -3.82 21.78
CA SER A 215 1.09 -3.36 23.09
C SER A 215 0.25 -4.42 23.82
N ILE A 216 -0.52 -5.23 23.08
CA ILE A 216 -1.24 -6.38 23.64
C ILE A 216 -0.27 -7.43 24.17
N VAL A 217 0.74 -7.81 23.39
CA VAL A 217 1.78 -8.76 23.80
C VAL A 217 2.51 -8.23 25.04
N TYR A 218 2.87 -6.94 25.01
CA TYR A 218 3.52 -6.28 26.14
C TYR A 218 2.63 -6.21 27.37
N HIS A 219 1.32 -6.02 27.22
CA HIS A 219 0.37 -6.05 28.34
C HIS A 219 0.38 -7.40 29.07
N VAL A 220 0.56 -8.51 28.36
CA VAL A 220 0.64 -9.86 28.93
C VAL A 220 2.00 -10.13 29.59
N TYR A 221 3.08 -9.88 28.86
CA TYR A 221 4.43 -10.31 29.24
C TYR A 221 5.28 -9.21 29.88
N ARG A 222 5.02 -7.93 29.57
CA ARG A 222 5.89 -6.78 29.89
C ARG A 222 7.36 -7.10 29.53
N ASP A 223 8.27 -6.98 30.51
CA ASP A 223 9.71 -7.16 30.30
C ASP A 223 10.18 -8.63 30.47
N THR A 224 9.25 -9.60 30.46
CA THR A 224 9.61 -11.02 30.65
C THR A 224 10.07 -11.72 29.38
N ILE A 225 9.86 -11.12 28.19
CA ILE A 225 10.30 -11.62 26.89
C ILE A 225 11.07 -10.54 26.13
N SER A 226 11.87 -10.97 25.14
CA SER A 226 12.65 -10.04 24.30
C SER A 226 11.75 -9.23 23.36
N LYS A 227 12.27 -8.08 22.88
CA LYS A 227 11.59 -7.27 21.86
C LYS A 227 11.29 -8.06 20.59
N ASP A 228 12.19 -8.95 20.18
CA ASP A 228 12.00 -9.76 18.97
C ASP A 228 10.88 -10.79 19.16
N GLN A 229 10.74 -11.36 20.34
CA GLN A 229 9.62 -12.23 20.67
C GLN A 229 8.29 -11.44 20.68
N VAL A 230 8.29 -10.20 21.17
CA VAL A 230 7.10 -9.32 21.10
C VAL A 230 6.71 -9.08 19.66
N LYS A 231 7.66 -8.72 18.78
CA LYS A 231 7.41 -8.52 17.35
C LYS A 231 6.88 -9.79 16.68
N PHE A 232 7.50 -10.92 16.95
CA PHE A 232 7.09 -12.21 16.39
C PHE A 232 5.64 -12.53 16.74
N LEU A 233 5.28 -12.47 18.02
CA LEU A 233 3.91 -12.77 18.48
C LEU A 233 2.88 -11.78 17.94
N ALA A 234 3.22 -10.49 17.88
CA ALA A 234 2.37 -9.47 17.29
C ALA A 234 2.15 -9.71 15.78
N GLY A 235 3.19 -10.15 15.08
CA GLY A 235 3.16 -10.44 13.64
C GLY A 235 2.25 -11.61 13.24
N LEU A 236 1.87 -12.46 14.19
CA LEU A 236 0.94 -13.58 13.96
C LEU A 236 -0.54 -13.15 13.93
N MET A 237 -0.87 -11.91 14.33
CA MET A 237 -2.25 -11.52 14.62
C MET A 237 -3.07 -11.11 13.39
N LEU A 238 -2.48 -11.02 12.19
CA LEU A 238 -3.21 -10.58 11.00
C LEU A 238 -2.79 -11.33 9.74
N HIS A 239 -3.80 -11.75 8.96
CA HIS A 239 -3.69 -12.31 7.61
C HIS A 239 -4.44 -11.45 6.59
N ASN A 240 -3.86 -11.23 5.41
CA ASN A 240 -4.52 -10.51 4.33
C ASN A 240 -5.40 -11.46 3.51
N PHE A 241 -6.73 -11.24 3.54
CA PHE A 241 -7.74 -11.92 2.73
C PHE A 241 -8.26 -11.06 1.57
N GLY A 242 -7.52 -10.03 1.17
CA GLY A 242 -7.94 -8.97 0.27
C GLY A 242 -7.96 -9.28 -1.22
N CYS A 243 -7.73 -10.53 -1.67
CA CYS A 243 -7.65 -10.87 -3.08
C CYS A 243 -8.84 -10.37 -3.92
N ARG A 244 -10.06 -10.46 -3.38
CA ARG A 244 -11.31 -10.01 -4.02
C ARG A 244 -11.78 -8.62 -3.56
N ALA A 245 -11.00 -7.92 -2.75
CA ALA A 245 -11.40 -6.62 -2.19
C ALA A 245 -11.08 -5.43 -3.10
N GLY A 246 -10.06 -5.52 -3.95
CA GLY A 246 -9.71 -4.48 -4.90
C GLY A 246 -10.71 -4.38 -6.06
N MET A 247 -10.85 -3.18 -6.62
CA MET A 247 -11.73 -2.94 -7.77
C MET A 247 -11.22 -3.62 -9.05
N VAL A 248 -9.92 -3.79 -9.15
CA VAL A 248 -9.23 -4.47 -10.25
C VAL A 248 -8.13 -5.37 -9.69
N PRO A 249 -7.73 -6.44 -10.42
CA PRO A 249 -6.69 -7.35 -9.93
C PRO A 249 -5.39 -6.67 -9.49
N GLN A 250 -4.94 -5.64 -10.22
CA GLN A 250 -3.72 -4.90 -9.91
C GLN A 250 -3.80 -4.17 -8.57
N GLU A 251 -4.97 -3.63 -8.20
CA GLU A 251 -5.17 -3.00 -6.90
C GLU A 251 -5.00 -4.02 -5.76
N SER A 252 -5.65 -5.18 -5.88
CA SER A 252 -5.50 -6.26 -4.89
C SER A 252 -4.06 -6.75 -4.77
N GLU A 253 -3.38 -6.92 -5.90
CA GLU A 253 -1.99 -7.35 -5.96
C GLU A 253 -1.06 -6.34 -5.27
N TRP A 254 -1.20 -5.05 -5.58
CA TRP A 254 -0.35 -4.00 -5.05
C TRP A 254 -0.54 -3.81 -3.55
N LEU A 255 -1.78 -3.68 -3.10
CA LEU A 255 -2.08 -3.49 -1.68
C LEU A 255 -1.73 -4.73 -0.84
N ALA A 256 -1.85 -5.93 -1.41
CA ALA A 256 -1.44 -7.15 -0.71
C ALA A 256 0.09 -7.28 -0.62
N ALA A 257 0.84 -6.86 -1.64
CA ALA A 257 2.30 -6.77 -1.56
C ALA A 257 2.73 -5.74 -0.51
N ASP A 258 2.06 -4.59 -0.45
CA ASP A 258 2.33 -3.55 0.53
C ASP A 258 2.07 -4.03 1.97
N ALA A 259 1.02 -4.82 2.19
CA ALA A 259 0.71 -5.38 3.51
C ALA A 259 1.83 -6.27 4.05
N LEU A 260 2.57 -6.95 3.19
CA LEU A 260 3.69 -7.83 3.56
C LEU A 260 4.94 -7.08 4.07
N TYR A 261 5.00 -5.78 3.95
CA TYR A 261 6.00 -4.99 4.67
C TYR A 261 5.82 -5.07 6.19
N ILE A 262 4.61 -5.30 6.66
CA ILE A 262 4.28 -5.31 8.10
C ILE A 262 3.99 -6.73 8.59
N PHE A 263 2.96 -7.39 8.07
CA PHE A 263 2.55 -8.74 8.45
C PHE A 263 2.92 -9.74 7.34
N SER A 264 3.31 -10.97 7.72
CA SER A 264 3.66 -12.00 6.74
C SER A 264 2.49 -12.90 6.33
N GLY A 265 1.37 -12.84 7.05
CA GLY A 265 0.19 -13.67 6.76
C GLY A 265 -0.60 -13.15 5.56
N THR A 266 -0.83 -14.01 4.54
CA THR A 266 -1.65 -13.64 3.38
C THR A 266 -2.14 -14.85 2.60
N ASP A 267 -3.41 -14.79 2.19
CA ASP A 267 -4.01 -15.71 1.20
C ASP A 267 -4.09 -15.04 -0.20
N THR A 268 -3.61 -13.81 -0.33
CA THR A 268 -3.58 -13.07 -1.60
C THR A 268 -2.26 -13.34 -2.31
N PHE A 269 -2.17 -14.48 -3.00
CA PHE A 269 -0.93 -14.98 -3.60
C PHE A 269 -0.36 -14.10 -4.71
N SER A 270 -1.18 -13.32 -5.42
CA SER A 270 -0.67 -12.35 -6.40
C SER A 270 0.22 -11.29 -5.75
N GLY A 271 -0.18 -10.77 -4.58
CA GLY A 271 0.66 -9.86 -3.80
C GLY A 271 1.89 -10.54 -3.20
N ALA A 272 1.74 -11.78 -2.70
CA ALA A 272 2.86 -12.59 -2.22
C ALA A 272 3.91 -12.80 -3.32
N TYR A 273 3.48 -13.07 -4.55
CA TYR A 273 4.36 -13.24 -5.71
C TYR A 273 5.16 -11.95 -6.01
N GLN A 274 4.51 -10.78 -5.97
CA GLN A 274 5.19 -9.50 -6.19
C GLN A 274 6.24 -9.23 -5.11
N ALA A 275 5.89 -9.43 -3.84
CA ALA A 275 6.82 -9.27 -2.74
C ALA A 275 8.01 -10.23 -2.85
N TRP A 276 7.74 -11.48 -3.20
CA TRP A 276 8.78 -12.51 -3.41
C TRP A 276 9.73 -12.13 -4.56
N LYS A 277 9.21 -11.69 -5.70
CA LYS A 277 10.04 -11.22 -6.82
C LYS A 277 10.89 -10.01 -6.43
N ASN A 278 10.28 -9.02 -5.77
CA ASN A 278 10.97 -7.80 -5.36
C ASN A 278 11.92 -7.99 -4.16
N SER A 279 11.93 -9.17 -3.55
CA SER A 279 12.90 -9.57 -2.51
C SER A 279 14.09 -10.39 -3.05
N GLY A 280 14.22 -10.53 -4.38
CA GLY A 280 15.19 -11.43 -4.98
C GLY A 280 14.86 -12.91 -4.74
N GLU A 281 13.58 -13.25 -4.67
CA GLU A 281 13.08 -14.63 -4.44
C GLU A 281 13.41 -15.18 -3.05
N ALA A 282 13.48 -14.31 -2.04
CA ALA A 282 13.78 -14.71 -0.68
C ALA A 282 12.69 -15.61 -0.09
N ALA A 283 13.09 -16.63 0.67
CA ALA A 283 12.17 -17.52 1.38
C ALA A 283 11.50 -16.81 2.57
N GLY A 284 10.28 -17.23 2.91
CA GLY A 284 9.57 -16.76 4.12
C GLY A 284 9.00 -15.35 4.03
N ILE A 285 8.88 -14.77 2.83
CA ILE A 285 8.27 -13.44 2.61
C ILE A 285 6.80 -13.43 3.00
N ALA A 286 6.09 -14.52 2.70
CA ALA A 286 4.68 -14.67 2.95
C ALA A 286 4.37 -16.05 3.51
N SER A 287 3.31 -16.15 4.31
CA SER A 287 2.82 -17.40 4.87
C SER A 287 1.32 -17.52 4.72
N SER A 288 0.84 -18.74 4.52
CA SER A 288 -0.56 -19.10 4.53
C SER A 288 -0.72 -20.49 5.17
N VAL A 289 -1.96 -20.93 5.36
CA VAL A 289 -2.30 -22.24 5.91
C VAL A 289 -3.28 -22.96 4.99
N PHE A 290 -3.36 -24.28 5.09
CA PHE A 290 -4.46 -25.00 4.43
C PHE A 290 -5.80 -24.55 5.01
N ALA A 291 -6.77 -24.30 4.14
CA ALA A 291 -8.07 -23.82 4.55
C ALA A 291 -9.22 -24.45 3.76
N LEU A 292 -10.26 -24.89 4.45
CA LEU A 292 -11.50 -25.28 3.82
C LEU A 292 -12.33 -24.07 3.42
N ALA A 293 -12.93 -24.14 2.25
CA ALA A 293 -14.01 -23.24 1.85
C ALA A 293 -15.36 -23.98 1.99
N HIS A 294 -16.47 -23.24 2.13
CA HIS A 294 -17.81 -23.81 2.22
C HIS A 294 -18.12 -24.84 1.12
N ARG A 295 -17.70 -24.56 -0.13
CA ARG A 295 -17.86 -25.49 -1.25
C ARG A 295 -17.17 -26.85 -1.05
N ASN A 296 -16.11 -26.90 -0.24
CA ASN A 296 -15.47 -28.18 0.07
C ASN A 296 -16.37 -28.97 1.00
N VAL A 297 -16.88 -28.36 2.08
CA VAL A 297 -17.81 -28.99 3.01
C VAL A 297 -19.08 -29.50 2.29
N GLN A 298 -19.68 -28.64 1.45
CA GLN A 298 -20.87 -28.94 0.66
C GLN A 298 -20.65 -30.07 -0.34
N GLY A 299 -19.42 -30.38 -0.72
CA GLY A 299 -19.06 -31.43 -1.65
C GLY A 299 -18.92 -32.85 -1.03
N PHE A 300 -18.97 -32.96 0.30
CA PHE A 300 -18.91 -34.22 1.02
C PHE A 300 -20.30 -34.69 1.45
N GLU A 301 -20.47 -36.01 1.67
CA GLU A 301 -21.72 -36.55 2.19
C GLU A 301 -22.00 -36.14 3.63
N SER A 302 -20.93 -35.93 4.44
CA SER A 302 -21.03 -35.36 5.76
C SER A 302 -19.97 -34.26 5.98
N GLU A 303 -20.31 -33.24 6.76
CA GLU A 303 -19.39 -32.19 7.17
C GLU A 303 -18.18 -32.77 7.91
N LYS A 304 -18.40 -33.75 8.77
CA LYS A 304 -17.35 -34.44 9.51
C LYS A 304 -16.31 -35.07 8.59
N ASP A 305 -16.70 -35.76 7.53
CA ASP A 305 -15.78 -36.42 6.61
C ASP A 305 -14.87 -35.40 5.90
N CYS A 306 -15.39 -34.19 5.61
CA CYS A 306 -14.61 -33.13 5.02
C CYS A 306 -13.52 -32.63 5.99
N HIS A 307 -13.87 -32.39 7.24
CA HIS A 307 -12.92 -31.90 8.27
C HIS A 307 -11.87 -32.98 8.60
N GLU A 308 -12.28 -34.24 8.74
CA GLU A 308 -11.38 -35.39 8.95
C GLU A 308 -10.43 -35.55 7.75
N LYS A 309 -10.90 -35.31 6.53
CA LYS A 309 -10.07 -35.37 5.33
C LYS A 309 -8.97 -34.30 5.36
N LEU A 310 -9.30 -33.05 5.70
CA LEU A 310 -8.27 -32.02 5.84
C LEU A 310 -7.24 -32.41 6.89
N ASN A 311 -7.68 -32.78 8.10
CA ASN A 311 -6.78 -33.19 9.19
C ASN A 311 -5.89 -34.39 8.79
N SER A 312 -6.40 -35.31 7.95
CA SER A 312 -5.64 -36.50 7.51
C SER A 312 -4.55 -36.20 6.48
N VAL A 313 -4.73 -35.16 5.64
CA VAL A 313 -3.74 -34.79 4.61
C VAL A 313 -2.76 -33.73 5.12
N ALA A 314 -3.05 -33.11 6.24
CA ALA A 314 -2.19 -32.15 6.90
C ALA A 314 -0.96 -32.84 7.49
N GLU A 315 0.20 -32.20 7.37
CA GLU A 315 1.46 -32.69 7.94
C GLU A 315 1.53 -32.45 9.45
N ASP A 316 2.33 -33.22 10.15
CA ASP A 316 2.57 -33.00 11.57
C ASP A 316 3.15 -31.61 11.82
N GLY A 317 2.62 -30.91 12.84
CA GLY A 317 2.98 -29.52 13.15
C GLY A 317 2.26 -28.48 12.29
N SER A 318 1.37 -28.88 11.37
CA SER A 318 0.60 -27.93 10.54
C SER A 318 -0.44 -27.13 11.34
N ILE A 319 -0.85 -26.03 10.75
CA ILE A 319 -1.97 -25.21 11.20
C ILE A 319 -3.02 -25.23 10.09
N ASP A 320 -4.22 -25.74 10.37
CA ASP A 320 -5.23 -25.98 9.35
C ASP A 320 -6.52 -25.24 9.70
N SER A 321 -7.03 -24.44 8.75
CA SER A 321 -8.22 -23.63 8.93
C SER A 321 -9.48 -24.37 8.45
N HIS A 322 -10.38 -24.59 9.37
CA HIS A 322 -11.65 -25.28 9.19
C HIS A 322 -12.81 -24.29 9.21
N VAL A 323 -13.46 -24.03 8.07
CA VAL A 323 -14.70 -23.25 8.05
C VAL A 323 -15.79 -24.03 8.78
N ALA A 324 -16.40 -23.42 9.81
CA ALA A 324 -17.21 -24.15 10.77
C ALA A 324 -18.69 -23.73 10.78
N ASP A 325 -19.09 -22.79 9.94
CA ASP A 325 -20.44 -22.24 9.89
C ASP A 325 -21.21 -22.62 8.62
N CYS A 326 -20.77 -23.70 7.94
CA CYS A 326 -21.47 -24.19 6.75
C CYS A 326 -22.92 -24.55 7.06
N TYR A 327 -23.17 -25.11 8.24
CA TYR A 327 -24.50 -25.46 8.73
C TYR A 327 -24.78 -24.88 10.12
N ALA A 328 -23.91 -25.15 11.12
CA ALA A 328 -24.12 -24.70 12.49
C ALA A 328 -22.79 -24.55 13.25
N TYR A 329 -22.26 -23.35 13.35
CA TYR A 329 -20.93 -23.07 13.92
C TYR A 329 -20.66 -23.78 15.26
N PHE A 330 -21.52 -23.55 16.25
CA PHE A 330 -21.32 -24.10 17.60
C PHE A 330 -21.33 -25.63 17.62
N ASP A 331 -22.23 -26.25 16.82
CA ASP A 331 -22.33 -27.72 16.70
C ASP A 331 -21.09 -28.30 16.00
N THR A 332 -20.66 -27.70 14.90
CA THR A 332 -19.45 -28.13 14.16
C THR A 332 -18.21 -28.03 15.04
N VAL A 333 -18.04 -26.92 15.75
CA VAL A 333 -16.89 -26.73 16.65
C VAL A 333 -16.91 -27.74 17.79
N GLU A 334 -18.05 -27.97 18.47
CA GLU A 334 -18.13 -28.84 19.63
C GLU A 334 -18.07 -30.33 19.26
N ASN A 335 -18.75 -30.74 18.17
CA ASN A 335 -18.91 -32.16 17.83
C ASN A 335 -17.94 -32.67 16.77
N ILE A 336 -17.26 -31.80 16.03
CA ILE A 336 -16.31 -32.19 14.97
C ILE A 336 -14.90 -31.64 15.27
N LEU A 337 -14.72 -30.30 15.39
CA LEU A 337 -13.38 -29.71 15.49
C LEU A 337 -12.72 -29.96 16.83
N LEU A 338 -13.45 -29.86 17.94
CA LEU A 338 -12.93 -30.15 19.27
C LEU A 338 -12.43 -31.59 19.39
N PRO A 339 -13.19 -32.65 18.97
CA PRO A 339 -12.68 -34.01 18.92
C PRO A 339 -11.40 -34.18 18.10
N LEU A 340 -11.30 -33.54 16.93
CA LEU A 340 -10.08 -33.56 16.10
C LEU A 340 -8.89 -32.91 16.83
N ALA A 341 -9.09 -31.75 17.46
CA ALA A 341 -8.04 -31.07 18.21
C ALA A 341 -7.61 -31.88 19.45
N MET A 342 -8.54 -32.56 20.12
CA MET A 342 -8.23 -33.47 21.23
C MET A 342 -7.44 -34.69 20.75
N GLN A 343 -7.81 -35.27 19.61
CA GLN A 343 -7.06 -36.37 19.01
C GLN A 343 -5.63 -35.95 18.68
N ASN A 344 -5.44 -34.80 17.99
CA ASN A 344 -4.14 -34.26 17.66
C ASN A 344 -3.28 -34.00 18.91
N ALA A 345 -3.88 -33.55 20.00
CA ALA A 345 -3.19 -33.34 21.28
C ALA A 345 -2.76 -34.67 21.93
N ILE A 346 -3.58 -35.73 21.84
CA ILE A 346 -3.25 -37.08 22.37
C ILE A 346 -2.14 -37.73 21.53
N GLU A 347 -2.20 -37.56 20.22
CA GLU A 347 -1.20 -38.10 19.28
C GLU A 347 0.13 -37.34 19.34
N GLU A 348 0.17 -36.19 20.00
CA GLU A 348 1.35 -35.29 20.08
C GLU A 348 1.93 -34.94 18.71
N ASN A 349 1.09 -34.91 17.65
CA ASN A 349 1.50 -34.67 16.28
C ASN A 349 1.75 -33.17 15.97
N GLY A 350 1.45 -32.28 16.92
CA GLY A 350 1.67 -30.84 16.79
C GLY A 350 0.68 -30.10 15.88
N LYS A 351 -0.29 -30.80 15.27
CA LYS A 351 -1.31 -30.17 14.42
C LYS A 351 -2.22 -29.25 15.23
N VAL A 352 -2.58 -28.12 14.63
CA VAL A 352 -3.48 -27.12 15.23
C VAL A 352 -4.73 -26.98 14.39
N VAL A 353 -5.87 -27.34 14.97
CA VAL A 353 -7.20 -27.15 14.37
C VAL A 353 -7.64 -25.71 14.60
N VAL A 354 -7.84 -24.95 13.51
CA VAL A 354 -8.27 -23.55 13.58
C VAL A 354 -9.73 -23.46 13.15
N GLY A 355 -10.63 -23.19 14.09
CA GLY A 355 -12.04 -22.95 13.82
C GLY A 355 -12.23 -21.56 13.18
N ARG A 356 -12.89 -21.52 12.00
CA ARG A 356 -13.19 -20.28 11.30
C ARG A 356 -14.71 -20.04 11.27
N PRO A 357 -15.23 -19.10 12.07
CA PRO A 357 -16.54 -18.55 11.83
C PRO A 357 -16.50 -17.64 10.58
N ASP A 358 -17.57 -17.61 9.81
CA ASP A 358 -17.69 -16.77 8.61
C ASP A 358 -19.08 -16.09 8.59
N SER A 359 -19.81 -16.16 9.73
CA SER A 359 -21.12 -15.54 9.97
C SER A 359 -21.43 -15.51 11.48
N GLY A 360 -22.35 -14.63 11.89
CA GLY A 360 -22.78 -14.51 13.30
C GLY A 360 -22.08 -13.39 14.06
N ASP A 361 -22.04 -13.50 15.40
CA ASP A 361 -21.32 -12.55 16.25
C ASP A 361 -19.89 -13.03 16.50
N PRO A 362 -18.88 -12.35 15.93
CA PRO A 362 -17.50 -12.83 16.00
C PRO A 362 -16.92 -12.79 17.42
N ALA A 363 -17.30 -11.84 18.27
CA ALA A 363 -16.78 -11.75 19.63
C ALA A 363 -17.33 -12.91 20.49
N GLU A 364 -18.63 -13.19 20.38
CA GLU A 364 -19.26 -14.32 21.06
C GLU A 364 -18.64 -15.65 20.64
N GLN A 365 -18.53 -15.89 19.33
CA GLN A 365 -18.03 -17.15 18.77
C GLN A 365 -16.57 -17.43 19.14
N VAL A 366 -15.71 -16.43 19.01
CA VAL A 366 -14.30 -16.55 19.37
C VAL A 366 -14.10 -16.81 20.85
N LEU A 367 -14.75 -16.04 21.72
CA LEU A 367 -14.64 -16.23 23.17
C LEU A 367 -15.20 -17.58 23.60
N TRP A 368 -16.31 -18.01 23.02
CA TRP A 368 -16.91 -19.33 23.30
C TRP A 368 -15.94 -20.45 22.91
N LEU A 369 -15.32 -20.41 21.73
CA LEU A 369 -14.33 -21.40 21.30
C LEU A 369 -13.15 -21.46 22.28
N CYS A 370 -12.61 -20.33 22.70
CA CYS A 370 -11.50 -20.26 23.65
C CYS A 370 -11.87 -20.89 25.03
N LYS A 371 -13.08 -20.60 25.53
CA LYS A 371 -13.61 -21.18 26.76
C LYS A 371 -13.83 -22.70 26.64
N LEU A 372 -14.39 -23.15 25.52
CA LEU A 372 -14.61 -24.56 25.24
C LEU A 372 -13.28 -25.34 25.18
N ALA A 373 -12.33 -24.87 24.39
CA ALA A 373 -11.02 -25.48 24.25
C ALA A 373 -10.26 -25.53 25.61
N HIS A 374 -10.33 -24.43 26.40
CA HIS A 374 -9.75 -24.40 27.74
C HIS A 374 -10.40 -25.44 28.66
N LYS A 375 -11.73 -25.54 28.71
CA LYS A 375 -12.49 -26.52 29.48
C LYS A 375 -12.07 -27.97 29.19
N HIS A 376 -11.69 -28.25 27.94
CA HIS A 376 -11.28 -29.58 27.49
C HIS A 376 -9.74 -29.79 27.47
N GLY A 377 -8.97 -28.93 28.16
CA GLY A 377 -7.54 -29.12 28.35
C GLY A 377 -6.66 -28.73 27.17
N LEU A 378 -7.21 -28.06 26.14
CA LEU A 378 -6.48 -27.60 24.96
C LEU A 378 -5.85 -26.21 25.16
N SER A 379 -5.37 -25.96 26.38
CA SER A 379 -4.62 -24.74 26.72
C SER A 379 -3.67 -24.99 27.86
N THR A 380 -2.61 -24.18 27.94
CA THR A 380 -1.72 -24.10 29.10
C THR A 380 -2.03 -22.85 29.93
N VAL A 381 -1.92 -22.96 31.24
CA VAL A 381 -2.12 -21.81 32.15
C VAL A 381 -0.76 -21.33 32.66
N GLN A 382 -0.49 -20.06 32.50
CA GLN A 382 0.73 -19.42 32.99
C GLN A 382 0.34 -18.23 33.90
N THR A 383 0.95 -18.14 35.07
CA THR A 383 0.81 -16.96 35.93
C THR A 383 1.89 -15.95 35.60
N ILE A 384 1.50 -14.86 34.96
CA ILE A 384 2.39 -13.76 34.57
C ILE A 384 1.90 -12.51 35.29
N LEU A 385 2.77 -11.83 36.03
CA LEU A 385 2.44 -10.61 36.78
C LEU A 385 1.21 -10.76 37.70
N LYS A 386 1.10 -11.90 38.37
CA LYS A 386 0.00 -12.24 39.32
C LYS A 386 -1.37 -12.40 38.63
N LYS A 387 -1.44 -12.48 37.30
CA LYS A 387 -2.65 -12.82 36.56
C LYS A 387 -2.45 -14.17 35.88
N GLU A 388 -3.49 -15.00 35.88
CA GLU A 388 -3.51 -16.25 35.13
C GLU A 388 -3.90 -15.97 33.68
N TRP A 389 -3.09 -16.48 32.77
CA TRP A 389 -3.30 -16.41 31.35
C TRP A 389 -3.41 -17.82 30.75
N ARG A 390 -4.36 -17.99 29.84
CA ARG A 390 -4.65 -19.27 29.18
C ARG A 390 -4.19 -19.19 27.74
N PHE A 391 -3.20 -20.01 27.37
CA PHE A 391 -2.58 -20.04 26.04
C PHE A 391 -3.10 -21.23 25.26
N GLY A 392 -3.74 -21.02 24.11
CA GLY A 392 -4.26 -22.08 23.24
C GLY A 392 -3.15 -22.94 22.66
N THR A 393 -3.39 -24.23 22.61
CA THR A 393 -2.45 -25.24 22.09
C THR A 393 -2.92 -25.80 20.74
N SER A 394 -3.64 -26.91 20.76
CA SER A 394 -4.05 -27.64 19.53
C SER A 394 -5.35 -27.13 18.90
N MET A 395 -6.01 -26.14 19.52
CA MET A 395 -7.21 -25.51 18.97
C MET A 395 -7.11 -23.99 19.05
N LYS A 396 -7.41 -23.32 17.92
CA LYS A 396 -7.33 -21.86 17.77
C LYS A 396 -8.46 -21.35 16.90
N PHE A 397 -8.51 -20.02 16.66
CA PHE A 397 -9.48 -19.41 15.76
C PHE A 397 -8.79 -18.60 14.65
N ILE A 398 -9.49 -18.42 13.54
CA ILE A 398 -9.25 -17.37 12.56
C ILE A 398 -10.58 -16.70 12.23
N GLU A 399 -10.71 -15.44 12.61
CA GLU A 399 -11.92 -14.66 12.35
C GLU A 399 -11.74 -13.80 11.09
N GLY A 400 -12.64 -13.92 10.11
CA GLY A 400 -12.47 -13.29 8.80
C GLY A 400 -13.72 -12.60 8.24
N ASP A 401 -14.89 -12.74 8.89
CA ASP A 401 -16.13 -12.16 8.36
C ASP A 401 -16.26 -10.69 8.74
N GLY A 402 -16.26 -9.83 7.70
CA GLY A 402 -16.51 -8.41 7.85
C GLY A 402 -15.61 -7.71 8.87
N MET A 403 -14.37 -8.19 9.05
CA MET A 403 -13.44 -7.63 10.02
C MET A 403 -13.09 -6.18 9.72
N SER A 404 -13.33 -5.33 10.72
CA SER A 404 -12.85 -3.95 10.82
C SER A 404 -11.89 -3.81 12.01
N TRP A 405 -11.19 -2.68 12.08
CA TRP A 405 -10.30 -2.38 13.19
C TRP A 405 -11.03 -2.37 14.54
N GLU A 406 -12.26 -1.85 14.56
CA GLU A 406 -13.11 -1.78 15.74
C GLU A 406 -13.51 -3.17 16.23
N LYS A 407 -13.96 -4.03 15.32
CA LYS A 407 -14.32 -5.42 15.64
C LYS A 407 -13.14 -6.21 16.19
N MET A 408 -11.97 -6.12 15.53
CA MET A 408 -10.76 -6.78 16.02
C MET A 408 -10.36 -6.30 17.43
N LYS A 409 -10.51 -4.99 17.68
CA LYS A 409 -10.25 -4.42 19.00
C LYS A 409 -11.22 -4.96 20.05
N GLU A 410 -12.52 -4.99 19.76
CA GLU A 410 -13.57 -5.52 20.63
C GLU A 410 -13.26 -6.97 21.04
N ILE A 411 -12.96 -7.83 20.06
CA ILE A 411 -12.59 -9.22 20.32
C ILE A 411 -11.34 -9.31 21.21
N ASN A 412 -10.30 -8.52 20.90
CA ASN A 412 -9.08 -8.52 21.69
C ASN A 412 -9.32 -8.09 23.15
N GLU A 413 -10.10 -7.04 23.35
CA GLU A 413 -10.43 -6.53 24.70
C GLU A 413 -11.24 -7.57 25.50
N ASP A 414 -12.20 -8.23 24.87
CA ASP A 414 -13.01 -9.28 25.50
C ASP A 414 -12.16 -10.52 25.86
N LEU A 415 -11.32 -10.99 24.96
CA LEU A 415 -10.38 -12.08 25.23
C LEU A 415 -9.43 -11.75 26.40
N ILE A 416 -8.84 -10.56 26.42
CA ILE A 416 -7.93 -10.10 27.46
C ILE A 416 -8.66 -10.03 28.82
N LEU A 417 -9.89 -9.54 28.86
CA LEU A 417 -10.71 -9.47 30.06
C LEU A 417 -10.90 -10.86 30.68
N HIS A 418 -11.13 -11.87 29.85
CA HIS A 418 -11.33 -13.25 30.27
C HIS A 418 -10.02 -14.06 30.47
N GLY A 419 -8.85 -13.45 30.30
CA GLY A 419 -7.54 -14.10 30.50
C GLY A 419 -7.06 -14.97 29.34
N PHE A 420 -7.55 -14.70 28.12
CA PHE A 420 -7.11 -15.33 26.88
C PHE A 420 -6.25 -14.35 26.07
N PRO A 421 -4.92 -14.52 25.99
CA PRO A 421 -4.08 -13.62 25.18
C PRO A 421 -4.38 -13.82 23.69
N PRO A 422 -4.84 -12.79 22.95
CA PRO A 422 -5.29 -12.96 21.54
C PRO A 422 -4.26 -13.62 20.63
N PHE A 423 -2.99 -13.19 20.71
CA PHE A 423 -1.89 -13.73 19.89
C PHE A 423 -1.61 -15.23 20.12
N ALA A 424 -2.07 -15.82 21.21
CA ALA A 424 -1.91 -17.24 21.53
C ALA A 424 -3.10 -18.08 21.04
N TRP A 425 -4.24 -17.45 20.79
CA TRP A 425 -5.48 -18.15 20.44
C TRP A 425 -5.84 -18.06 18.97
N GLY A 426 -5.39 -17.04 18.26
CA GLY A 426 -5.73 -16.95 16.85
C GLY A 426 -5.26 -15.68 16.16
N LEU A 427 -5.85 -15.46 15.01
CA LEU A 427 -5.56 -14.32 14.15
C LEU A 427 -6.81 -13.83 13.43
N TYR A 428 -6.68 -12.68 12.77
CA TYR A 428 -7.74 -12.07 11.99
C TYR A 428 -7.40 -12.13 10.50
N GLY A 429 -8.36 -12.62 9.71
CA GLY A 429 -8.35 -12.53 8.26
C GLY A 429 -9.02 -11.24 7.81
N VAL A 430 -8.27 -10.25 7.33
CA VAL A 430 -8.82 -8.97 6.93
C VAL A 430 -8.75 -8.81 5.42
N GLY A 431 -9.92 -8.71 4.78
CA GLY A 431 -10.05 -8.53 3.34
C GLY A 431 -10.49 -7.12 2.97
N GLY A 432 -11.80 -6.94 2.77
CA GLY A 432 -12.39 -5.65 2.43
C GLY A 432 -12.09 -4.54 3.44
N GLY A 433 -11.96 -4.86 4.71
CA GLY A 433 -11.63 -3.91 5.77
C GLY A 433 -10.33 -3.15 5.53
N LEU A 434 -9.29 -3.81 5.01
CA LEU A 434 -8.03 -3.13 4.68
C LEU A 434 -8.19 -2.10 3.56
N ARG A 435 -9.00 -2.41 2.56
CA ARG A 435 -9.18 -1.55 1.39
C ARG A 435 -10.23 -0.45 1.60
N ASN A 436 -11.33 -0.76 2.26
CA ASN A 436 -12.49 0.13 2.37
C ASN A 436 -12.20 1.39 3.18
N GLU A 437 -11.22 1.35 4.06
CA GLU A 437 -10.78 2.49 4.85
C GLU A 437 -9.85 3.45 4.08
N LEU A 438 -9.29 3.01 2.93
CA LEU A 438 -8.34 3.82 2.17
C LEU A 438 -9.03 4.97 1.44
N ALA A 439 -8.57 6.18 1.67
CA ALA A 439 -9.01 7.37 0.95
C ALA A 439 -7.93 8.46 0.92
N ARG A 440 -7.69 9.04 -0.26
CA ARG A 440 -6.73 10.15 -0.42
C ARG A 440 -6.88 11.25 0.64
N ASP A 441 -8.11 11.50 1.08
CA ASP A 441 -8.41 12.58 2.00
C ASP A 441 -8.09 12.23 3.47
N ASN A 442 -7.81 10.97 3.78
CA ASN A 442 -7.35 10.57 5.12
C ASN A 442 -6.00 11.23 5.45
N PHE A 443 -5.10 11.29 4.47
CA PHE A 443 -3.83 12.00 4.57
C PHE A 443 -3.88 13.40 3.94
N SER A 444 -4.95 13.72 3.24
CA SER A 444 -5.05 14.97 2.45
C SER A 444 -3.83 15.17 1.54
N ALA A 445 -3.48 14.11 0.80
CA ALA A 445 -2.34 14.10 -0.11
C ALA A 445 -2.43 15.23 -1.15
N LYS A 446 -1.35 15.96 -1.35
CA LYS A 446 -1.29 17.14 -2.23
C LYS A 446 -0.07 17.13 -3.13
N TYR A 447 -0.32 17.42 -4.40
CA TYR A 447 0.67 17.77 -5.41
C TYR A 447 0.65 19.29 -5.57
N ALA A 448 1.77 19.98 -5.42
CA ALA A 448 1.81 21.43 -5.35
C ALA A 448 2.98 22.04 -6.11
N LEU A 449 2.71 23.05 -6.94
CA LEU A 449 3.73 23.89 -7.55
C LEU A 449 4.44 24.73 -6.49
N CYS A 450 5.78 24.79 -6.53
CA CYS A 450 6.59 25.54 -5.57
C CYS A 450 7.62 26.50 -6.20
N ALA A 451 8.02 26.28 -7.48
CA ALA A 451 8.90 27.18 -8.19
C ALA A 451 8.65 27.17 -9.71
N ILE A 452 8.93 28.28 -10.40
CA ILE A 452 8.81 28.42 -11.86
C ILE A 452 9.98 29.19 -12.46
N GLY A 453 10.16 29.00 -13.76
CA GLY A 453 11.14 29.74 -14.58
C GLY A 453 12.58 29.27 -14.39
N LYS A 454 13.47 29.73 -15.25
CA LYS A 454 14.90 29.38 -15.28
C LYS A 454 15.59 29.66 -13.96
N GLU A 455 15.24 30.77 -13.32
CA GLU A 455 15.77 31.20 -12.01
C GLU A 455 15.11 30.49 -10.83
N LEU A 456 14.22 29.50 -11.09
CA LEU A 456 13.48 28.76 -10.08
C LEU A 456 12.82 29.69 -9.03
N LYS A 457 12.14 30.71 -9.52
CA LYS A 457 11.44 31.70 -8.70
C LYS A 457 10.40 31.04 -7.80
N PRO A 458 10.48 31.23 -6.48
CA PRO A 458 9.52 30.64 -5.54
C PRO A 458 8.10 31.11 -5.79
N VAL A 459 7.16 30.17 -5.73
CA VAL A 459 5.72 30.42 -5.77
C VAL A 459 5.02 29.72 -4.61
N CYS A 460 3.92 30.30 -4.14
CA CYS A 460 3.20 29.78 -2.99
C CYS A 460 1.71 30.06 -3.14
N LYS A 461 0.90 29.06 -2.82
CA LYS A 461 -0.55 29.24 -2.68
C LYS A 461 -0.88 29.63 -1.24
N PHE A 462 -1.60 30.73 -1.07
CA PHE A 462 -2.23 31.10 0.18
C PHE A 462 -3.74 30.76 0.11
N SER A 463 -4.29 30.32 1.22
CA SER A 463 -5.70 29.88 1.28
C SER A 463 -6.35 30.36 2.56
N GLU A 464 -7.65 30.59 2.53
CA GLU A 464 -8.43 30.87 3.74
C GLU A 464 -8.33 29.74 4.77
N THR A 465 -8.17 28.51 4.29
CA THR A 465 -7.83 27.36 5.13
C THR A 465 -6.30 27.24 5.19
N LEU A 466 -5.69 27.53 6.33
CA LEU A 466 -4.23 27.54 6.52
C LEU A 466 -3.58 26.23 6.09
N GLU A 467 -4.20 25.08 6.39
CA GLU A 467 -3.76 23.75 5.98
C GLU A 467 -3.59 23.57 4.45
N LYS A 468 -4.25 24.42 3.64
CA LYS A 468 -4.15 24.38 2.17
C LYS A 468 -3.08 25.29 1.61
N THR A 469 -2.31 25.96 2.44
CA THR A 469 -1.15 26.76 2.04
C THR A 469 0.00 25.85 1.62
N THR A 470 0.78 26.28 0.60
CA THR A 470 1.91 25.49 0.10
C THR A 470 3.24 26.10 0.55
N LEU A 471 4.33 25.35 0.40
CA LEU A 471 5.68 25.83 0.64
C LEU A 471 6.24 26.48 -0.63
N PRO A 472 6.93 27.61 -0.53
CA PRO A 472 7.71 28.17 -1.64
C PRO A 472 9.02 27.39 -1.80
N GLY A 473 9.37 27.00 -3.04
CA GLY A 473 10.59 26.25 -3.35
C GLY A 473 11.46 26.95 -4.40
N PRO A 474 12.41 26.26 -5.04
CA PRO A 474 12.74 24.86 -4.79
C PRO A 474 13.37 24.65 -3.42
N PHE A 475 13.37 23.42 -2.95
CA PHE A 475 13.95 23.10 -1.64
C PHE A 475 14.61 21.72 -1.62
N LYS A 476 15.40 21.48 -0.57
CA LYS A 476 15.92 20.19 -0.15
C LYS A 476 15.54 19.93 1.30
N LEU A 477 15.69 18.69 1.72
CA LEU A 477 15.31 18.23 3.05
C LEU A 477 16.57 17.83 3.82
N LEU A 478 16.92 18.57 4.87
CA LEU A 478 18.10 18.30 5.69
C LEU A 478 17.74 17.52 6.94
N ARG A 479 18.59 16.55 7.31
CA ARG A 479 18.54 15.92 8.63
C ARG A 479 19.11 16.87 9.68
N SER A 480 18.38 17.10 10.77
CA SER A 480 18.88 17.92 11.89
C SER A 480 20.00 17.17 12.63
N LYS A 481 21.10 17.89 12.94
CA LYS A 481 22.20 17.37 13.77
C LYS A 481 21.94 17.51 15.27
N GLU A 482 21.00 18.37 15.68
CA GLU A 482 20.82 18.78 17.08
C GLU A 482 19.59 18.17 17.75
N ALA A 483 18.58 17.82 17.00
CA ALA A 483 17.40 17.15 17.51
C ALA A 483 17.41 15.71 17.04
N LEU A 484 17.48 14.77 18.00
CA LEU A 484 17.29 13.33 17.75
C LEU A 484 17.17 13.03 16.24
N GLU A 485 17.96 12.21 15.66
CA GLU A 485 18.15 11.90 14.21
C GLU A 485 16.89 11.90 13.31
N SER A 486 15.74 12.17 13.90
CA SER A 486 14.38 12.09 13.35
C SER A 486 13.86 13.38 12.73
N MET A 487 14.36 14.56 13.12
CA MET A 487 13.82 15.82 12.58
C MET A 487 14.54 16.21 11.30
N LYS A 488 13.74 16.37 10.24
CA LYS A 488 14.21 16.93 8.96
C LYS A 488 13.73 18.36 8.84
N THR A 489 14.53 19.23 8.24
CA THR A 489 14.21 20.64 8.03
C THR A 489 14.19 20.95 6.54
N VAL A 490 13.15 21.61 6.07
CA VAL A 490 13.06 22.10 4.69
C VAL A 490 13.87 23.39 4.55
N VAL A 491 14.79 23.40 3.59
CA VAL A 491 15.68 24.53 3.32
C VAL A 491 15.78 24.79 1.81
N PHE A 492 16.23 25.97 1.40
CA PHE A 492 16.57 26.21 -0.01
C PHE A 492 17.82 25.42 -0.43
N PRO A 493 18.00 25.12 -1.74
CA PRO A 493 19.12 24.31 -2.23
C PRO A 493 20.49 24.90 -1.94
N ASP A 494 20.61 26.22 -1.84
CA ASP A 494 21.85 26.94 -1.56
C ASP A 494 22.21 26.99 -0.05
N GLU A 495 21.32 26.60 0.83
CA GLU A 495 21.61 26.51 2.27
C GLU A 495 22.51 25.28 2.56
N PRO A 496 23.44 25.37 3.53
CA PRO A 496 24.40 24.30 3.80
C PRO A 496 23.70 23.05 4.36
N GLY A 497 24.27 21.88 4.06
CA GLY A 497 23.82 20.57 4.54
C GLY A 497 23.50 19.61 3.40
N GLU A 498 23.48 18.32 3.73
CA GLU A 498 23.23 17.24 2.80
C GLU A 498 21.73 16.98 2.65
N ASP A 499 21.26 16.86 1.40
CA ASP A 499 19.87 16.48 1.12
C ASP A 499 19.63 15.01 1.44
N VAL A 500 18.60 14.71 2.22
CA VAL A 500 18.23 13.32 2.53
C VAL A 500 17.35 12.67 1.45
N MET A 501 16.86 13.47 0.48
CA MET A 501 16.17 12.93 -0.67
C MET A 501 17.15 12.34 -1.67
N VAL A 502 16.79 11.21 -2.24
CA VAL A 502 17.57 10.53 -3.27
C VAL A 502 16.87 10.59 -4.62
N ASP A 503 17.63 10.43 -5.68
CA ASP A 503 17.10 10.37 -7.04
C ASP A 503 16.41 9.02 -7.28
N TYR A 504 15.18 9.04 -7.80
CA TYR A 504 14.41 7.88 -8.23
C TYR A 504 14.37 7.75 -9.74
N PHE A 505 14.20 8.87 -10.43
CA PHE A 505 14.05 8.90 -11.88
C PHE A 505 14.65 10.18 -12.46
N ASN A 506 15.30 10.05 -13.60
CA ASN A 506 15.78 11.15 -14.42
C ASN A 506 15.59 10.80 -15.91
N GLY A 507 14.49 11.20 -16.51
CA GLY A 507 14.17 10.89 -17.91
C GLY A 507 15.04 11.62 -18.93
N ALA A 508 15.86 12.60 -18.53
CA ALA A 508 16.88 13.20 -19.39
C ALA A 508 18.14 12.31 -19.52
N ASP A 509 18.34 11.36 -18.63
CA ASP A 509 19.35 10.32 -18.77
C ASP A 509 18.77 9.15 -19.57
N ILE A 510 19.01 9.16 -20.86
CA ILE A 510 18.45 8.18 -21.81
C ILE A 510 18.99 6.75 -21.63
N TRP A 511 20.12 6.61 -20.95
CA TRP A 511 20.79 5.32 -20.75
C TRP A 511 20.39 4.66 -19.44
N GLU A 512 20.30 5.44 -18.38
CA GLU A 512 20.01 4.97 -17.04
C GLU A 512 18.98 5.89 -16.36
N PRO A 513 17.71 5.89 -16.80
CA PRO A 513 16.70 6.81 -16.26
C PRO A 513 16.27 6.49 -14.84
N PHE A 514 16.30 5.23 -14.39
CA PHE A 514 15.99 4.83 -13.04
C PHE A 514 17.23 4.92 -12.14
N LYS A 515 17.09 5.49 -10.96
CA LYS A 515 18.21 5.89 -10.09
C LYS A 515 18.24 5.10 -8.77
N GLU A 516 19.15 5.42 -7.88
CA GLU A 516 19.41 4.71 -6.63
C GLU A 516 18.14 4.44 -5.79
N GLY A 517 17.29 5.45 -5.60
CA GLY A 517 16.08 5.31 -4.79
C GLY A 517 15.05 4.31 -5.31
N TYR A 518 15.03 4.09 -6.63
CA TYR A 518 14.20 3.09 -7.28
C TYR A 518 14.66 1.65 -7.01
N ASN A 519 15.94 1.44 -6.74
CA ASN A 519 16.58 0.12 -6.67
C ASN A 519 16.52 -0.55 -5.28
N ASP A 520 15.91 0.09 -4.27
CA ASP A 520 15.74 -0.55 -2.97
C ASP A 520 14.81 -1.78 -3.10
N ASP A 521 15.29 -2.94 -2.64
CA ASP A 521 14.51 -4.17 -2.67
C ASP A 521 13.46 -4.22 -1.54
N PHE A 522 12.57 -5.21 -1.62
CA PHE A 522 11.49 -5.40 -0.67
C PHE A 522 11.98 -5.54 0.78
N LEU A 523 13.07 -6.28 1.01
CA LEU A 523 13.60 -6.52 2.37
C LEU A 523 14.23 -5.25 2.95
N THR A 524 14.95 -4.49 2.13
CA THR A 524 15.53 -3.20 2.50
C THR A 524 14.46 -2.21 2.93
N ILE A 525 13.37 -2.12 2.18
CA ILE A 525 12.22 -1.26 2.52
C ILE A 525 11.57 -1.75 3.83
N LYS A 526 11.29 -3.04 3.94
CA LYS A 526 10.70 -3.65 5.14
C LYS A 526 11.54 -3.38 6.40
N GLN A 527 12.86 -3.57 6.32
CA GLN A 527 13.76 -3.32 7.44
C GLN A 527 13.75 -1.85 7.84
N ARG A 528 13.78 -0.92 6.86
CA ARG A 528 13.72 0.52 7.13
C ARG A 528 12.43 0.92 7.84
N ILE A 529 11.28 0.35 7.44
CA ILE A 529 10.01 0.59 8.14
C ILE A 529 10.12 0.17 9.61
N GLN A 530 10.62 -1.04 9.86
CA GLN A 530 10.74 -1.57 11.21
C GLN A 530 11.65 -0.70 12.09
N ASP A 531 12.81 -0.33 11.58
CA ASP A 531 13.78 0.48 12.31
C ASP A 531 13.23 1.88 12.62
N GLN A 532 12.58 2.50 11.65
CA GLN A 532 12.07 3.86 11.83
C GLN A 532 10.78 3.90 12.67
N MET A 533 9.90 2.91 12.58
CA MET A 533 8.74 2.82 13.47
C MET A 533 9.14 2.59 14.93
N GLU A 534 10.33 2.06 15.20
CA GLU A 534 10.86 1.91 16.56
C GLU A 534 11.56 3.16 17.09
N THR A 535 12.23 3.89 16.21
CA THR A 535 13.14 4.98 16.62
C THR A 535 12.53 6.37 16.45
N MET A 536 11.60 6.54 15.49
CA MET A 536 10.99 7.82 15.20
C MET A 536 9.89 8.17 16.21
N PRO A 537 9.84 9.42 16.71
CA PRO A 537 8.81 9.83 17.67
C PRO A 537 7.41 9.79 17.04
N LEU A 538 6.39 9.54 17.86
CA LEU A 538 4.99 9.46 17.42
C LEU A 538 4.50 10.78 16.79
N THR A 539 4.99 11.89 17.29
CA THR A 539 4.73 13.25 16.79
C THR A 539 5.95 14.11 17.00
N LEU A 540 6.14 15.11 16.17
CA LEU A 540 7.20 16.08 16.36
C LEU A 540 6.75 17.15 17.36
N SER A 541 7.57 17.45 18.36
CA SER A 541 7.24 18.31 19.51
C SER A 541 6.91 19.78 19.16
N ASN A 542 7.20 20.21 17.94
CA ASN A 542 6.96 21.58 17.44
C ASN A 542 6.01 21.62 16.24
N MET A 543 5.23 20.55 16.02
CA MET A 543 4.16 20.58 15.01
C MET A 543 2.91 21.19 15.63
N ASP A 544 2.68 22.48 15.41
CA ASP A 544 1.31 22.90 15.21
C ASP A 544 0.91 22.50 13.77
N ASN A 545 -0.37 22.21 13.56
CA ASN A 545 -0.91 21.57 12.35
C ASN A 545 -0.57 22.26 11.00
N HIS A 546 0.26 23.31 11.00
CA HIS A 546 0.53 24.16 9.85
C HIS A 546 2.02 24.43 9.59
N ASN A 547 2.93 24.05 10.50
CA ASN A 547 4.33 24.43 10.44
C ASN A 547 5.27 23.22 10.54
N TYR A 548 5.50 22.54 9.41
CA TYR A 548 6.66 21.65 9.32
C TYR A 548 7.95 22.48 9.46
N PRO A 549 8.99 21.97 10.14
CA PRO A 549 10.25 22.69 10.32
C PRO A 549 10.83 23.19 9.00
N THR A 550 10.94 24.50 8.86
CA THR A 550 11.50 25.19 7.68
C THR A 550 12.56 26.18 8.12
N SER A 551 13.56 26.44 7.25
CA SER A 551 14.56 27.45 7.53
C SER A 551 13.94 28.85 7.62
N ASP A 552 14.65 29.76 8.29
CA ASP A 552 14.21 31.15 8.38
C ASP A 552 14.14 31.82 7.01
N LYS A 553 15.02 31.44 6.09
CA LYS A 553 15.01 31.93 4.70
C LYS A 553 13.72 31.55 3.97
N ILE A 554 13.22 30.31 4.11
CA ILE A 554 11.92 29.90 3.55
C ILE A 554 10.78 30.70 4.19
N LYS A 555 10.81 30.90 5.51
CA LYS A 555 9.79 31.70 6.22
C LYS A 555 9.76 33.15 5.71
N GLU A 556 10.91 33.76 5.54
CA GLU A 556 11.02 35.12 5.01
C GLU A 556 10.46 35.24 3.58
N VAL A 557 10.83 34.32 2.69
CA VAL A 557 10.31 34.29 1.32
C VAL A 557 8.79 34.10 1.33
N ARG A 558 8.26 33.23 2.19
CA ARG A 558 6.81 33.02 2.34
C ARG A 558 6.10 34.31 2.79
N ILE A 559 6.67 35.04 3.74
CA ILE A 559 6.13 36.34 4.20
C ILE A 559 6.18 37.39 3.08
N GLN A 560 7.25 37.45 2.30
CA GLN A 560 7.35 38.37 1.15
C GLN A 560 6.27 38.08 0.10
N LEU A 561 6.06 36.78 -0.27
CA LEU A 561 5.03 36.36 -1.19
C LEU A 561 3.62 36.63 -0.66
N LEU A 562 3.40 36.43 0.64
CA LEU A 562 2.15 36.75 1.32
C LEU A 562 1.82 38.24 1.19
N LYS A 563 2.79 39.12 1.51
CA LYS A 563 2.63 40.58 1.39
C LYS A 563 2.35 41.03 -0.05
N LYS A 564 2.95 40.34 -1.02
CA LYS A 564 2.82 40.68 -2.44
C LYS A 564 1.48 40.26 -3.05
N TYR A 565 0.98 39.07 -2.71
CA TYR A 565 -0.13 38.43 -3.42
C TYR A 565 -1.40 38.24 -2.61
N ALA A 566 -1.32 38.16 -1.27
CA ALA A 566 -2.49 37.90 -0.47
C ALA A 566 -3.28 39.19 -0.16
N PRO A 567 -4.61 39.16 -0.25
CA PRO A 567 -5.45 40.27 0.23
C PRO A 567 -5.19 40.55 1.71
N LYS A 568 -5.29 41.83 2.12
CA LYS A 568 -5.06 42.25 3.52
C LYS A 568 -5.84 41.43 4.56
N LYS A 569 -7.11 41.08 4.24
CA LYS A 569 -7.95 40.25 5.12
C LYS A 569 -7.39 38.83 5.29
N LEU A 570 -6.83 38.25 4.23
CA LEU A 570 -6.22 36.93 4.27
C LEU A 570 -4.88 36.95 5.02
N ALA A 571 -4.09 38.02 4.82
CA ALA A 571 -2.80 38.17 5.48
C ALA A 571 -2.90 38.17 7.02
N GLN A 572 -4.01 38.61 7.59
CA GLN A 572 -4.27 38.57 9.03
C GLN A 572 -4.34 37.14 9.60
N ASN A 573 -4.72 36.17 8.80
CA ASN A 573 -4.79 34.77 9.23
C ASN A 573 -3.40 34.11 9.34
N TYR A 574 -2.35 34.78 8.86
CA TYR A 574 -0.96 34.28 8.83
C TYR A 574 -0.04 35.10 9.74
N SER A 575 -0.55 36.13 10.41
CA SER A 575 0.16 36.91 11.43
C SER A 575 -0.02 36.30 12.82
#